data_f8ee529ccb3965cedae2add990c00a4b
#
_entry.id   f8ee529ccb3965cedae2add990c00a4b
#
_cell.length_a   1.000
_cell.length_b   1.000
_cell.length_c   1.000
_cell.angle_alpha   90.00
_cell.angle_beta   90.00
_cell.angle_gamma   90.00
#
_symmetry.space_group_name_H-M   'P 1'
#
loop_
_entity.id
_entity.type
_entity.pdbx_description
1 polymer ?
#
loop_
_entity_poly.entity_id
_entity_poly.type
_entity_poly.pdbx_seq_one_letter_code
_entity_poly.pdbx_strand_id
1 'polypeptide(L)'
;MLVLHTLTLGSLHGYAIAQHIAKLSADVLQVEQGSLYPALERLQKAGWATSKWGVSPTGRKARYYTITASGKRQLGQELAHFDTVVLAIARVLGRAEAP
;
A
#
# COMPACT_ATOMS: atom_id res chain seq x y z
N MET A 1 -4.56 0.48 -1.95
CA MET A 1 -3.68 1.25 -2.87
C MET A 1 -2.30 1.50 -2.28
N LEU A 2 -2.22 2.15 -1.14
CA LEU A 2 -0.91 2.51 -0.57
C LEU A 2 -0.07 1.31 -0.16
N VAL A 3 -0.70 0.29 0.42
CA VAL A 3 0.02 -0.93 0.82
C VAL A 3 0.53 -1.68 -0.41
N LEU A 4 -0.30 -1.86 -1.43
CA LEU A 4 0.14 -2.50 -2.68
C LEU A 4 1.29 -1.74 -3.34
N HIS A 5 1.20 -0.41 -3.37
CA HIS A 5 2.27 0.41 -3.94
C HIS A 5 3.57 0.23 -3.17
N THR A 6 3.50 0.20 -1.85
CA THR A 6 4.68 0.00 -1.01
C THR A 6 5.34 -1.35 -1.31
N LEU A 7 4.54 -2.39 -1.57
CA LEU A 7 5.05 -3.71 -1.89
C LEU A 7 5.77 -3.78 -3.26
N THR A 8 5.66 -2.75 -4.09
CA THR A 8 6.46 -2.70 -5.32
C THR A 8 7.95 -2.51 -5.04
N LEU A 9 8.31 -2.07 -3.84
CA LEU A 9 9.70 -1.93 -3.43
C LEU A 9 10.37 -3.28 -3.16
N GLY A 10 9.61 -4.31 -2.91
CA GLY A 10 10.12 -5.65 -2.61
C GLY A 10 9.28 -6.31 -1.54
N SER A 11 9.82 -7.41 -1.02
CA SER A 11 9.18 -8.18 0.04
C SER A 11 9.35 -7.45 1.37
N LEU A 12 8.25 -7.09 2.04
CA LEU A 12 8.27 -6.30 3.26
C LEU A 12 7.32 -6.87 4.32
N HIS A 13 7.72 -6.75 5.59
CA HIS A 13 6.83 -7.06 6.71
C HIS A 13 5.98 -5.85 7.08
N GLY A 14 4.92 -6.08 7.86
CA GLY A 14 3.92 -5.05 8.16
C GLY A 14 4.49 -3.77 8.77
N TYR A 15 5.40 -3.90 9.72
CA TYR A 15 6.01 -2.73 10.36
C TYR A 15 6.76 -1.84 9.35
N ALA A 16 7.52 -2.47 8.45
CA ALA A 16 8.24 -1.73 7.41
C ALA A 16 7.30 -1.04 6.44
N ILE A 17 6.18 -1.67 6.10
CA ILE A 17 5.15 -1.07 5.25
C ILE A 17 4.60 0.19 5.92
N ALA A 18 4.20 0.09 7.19
CA ALA A 18 3.64 1.22 7.92
C ALA A 18 4.64 2.37 8.06
N GLN A 19 5.89 2.06 8.38
CA GLN A 19 6.94 3.07 8.47
C GLN A 19 7.18 3.79 7.15
N HIS A 20 7.18 3.06 6.05
CA HIS A 20 7.40 3.64 4.74
C HIS A 20 6.30 4.65 4.38
N ILE A 21 5.04 4.27 4.60
CA ILE A 21 3.90 5.15 4.33
C ILE A 21 3.97 6.42 5.17
N ALA A 22 4.24 6.29 6.47
CA ALA A 22 4.37 7.43 7.36
C ALA A 22 5.51 8.35 6.92
N LYS A 23 6.67 7.78 6.63
CA LYS A 23 7.86 8.56 6.25
C LYS A 23 7.64 9.33 4.95
N LEU A 24 7.11 8.69 3.91
CA LEU A 24 6.92 9.34 2.62
C LEU A 24 5.82 10.39 2.65
N SER A 25 4.86 10.25 3.54
CA SER A 25 3.78 11.23 3.69
C SER A 25 4.10 12.32 4.73
N ALA A 26 5.33 12.39 5.21
CA ALA A 26 5.73 13.30 6.28
C ALA A 26 4.78 13.21 7.49
N ASP A 27 4.45 12.00 7.87
CA ASP A 27 3.57 11.63 8.98
C ASP A 27 2.10 12.06 8.84
N VAL A 28 1.71 12.56 7.67
CA VAL A 28 0.30 12.89 7.41
C VAL A 28 -0.55 11.62 7.38
N LEU A 29 -0.03 10.55 6.75
CA LEU A 29 -0.72 9.27 6.69
C LEU A 29 -0.07 8.30 7.66
N GLN A 30 -0.87 7.80 8.60
CA GLN A 30 -0.41 6.84 9.59
C GLN A 30 -1.29 5.61 9.52
N VAL A 31 -0.64 4.44 9.40
CA VAL A 31 -1.34 3.17 9.29
C VAL A 31 -1.23 2.46 10.62
N GLU A 32 -2.36 2.30 11.28
CA GLU A 32 -2.42 1.57 12.54
C GLU A 32 -2.33 0.06 12.28
N GLN A 33 -1.61 -0.65 13.16
CA GLN A 33 -1.45 -2.10 13.02
C GLN A 33 -2.78 -2.84 13.02
N GLY A 34 -3.75 -2.36 13.80
CA GLY A 34 -5.08 -2.95 13.84
C GLY A 34 -5.80 -2.93 12.49
N SER A 35 -5.50 -1.96 11.65
CA SER A 35 -6.07 -1.85 10.29
C SER A 35 -5.18 -2.49 9.24
N LEU A 36 -3.87 -2.50 9.46
CA LEU A 36 -2.90 -2.97 8.47
C LEU A 36 -3.00 -4.48 8.22
N TYR A 37 -2.99 -5.28 9.28
CA TYR A 37 -3.00 -6.74 9.11
C TYR A 37 -4.28 -7.26 8.46
N PRO A 38 -5.46 -6.78 8.81
CA PRO A 38 -6.67 -7.14 8.05
C PRO A 38 -6.60 -6.71 6.58
N ALA A 39 -6.00 -5.56 6.28
CA ALA A 39 -5.82 -5.13 4.89
C ALA A 39 -4.87 -6.05 4.12
N LEU A 40 -3.74 -6.44 4.73
CA LEU A 40 -2.81 -7.38 4.13
C LEU A 40 -3.46 -8.74 3.87
N GLU A 41 -4.28 -9.20 4.81
CA GLU A 41 -5.00 -10.45 4.65
C GLU A 41 -5.99 -10.40 3.48
N ARG A 42 -6.70 -9.27 3.31
CA ARG A 42 -7.59 -9.08 2.16
C ARG A 42 -6.82 -9.12 0.84
N LEU A 43 -5.65 -8.49 0.78
CA LEU A 43 -4.81 -8.53 -0.41
C LEU A 43 -4.39 -9.97 -0.74
N GLN A 44 -4.05 -10.74 0.28
CA GLN A 44 -3.63 -12.13 0.10
C GLN A 44 -4.79 -12.99 -0.38
N LYS A 45 -5.98 -12.82 0.20
CA LYS A 45 -7.17 -13.56 -0.23
C LYS A 45 -7.57 -13.23 -1.66
N ALA A 46 -7.37 -12.01 -2.09
CA ALA A 46 -7.65 -11.58 -3.46
C ALA A 46 -6.59 -12.08 -4.46
N GLY A 47 -5.49 -12.65 -3.98
CA GLY A 47 -4.41 -13.09 -4.86
C GLY A 47 -3.47 -11.97 -5.31
N TRP A 48 -3.54 -10.81 -4.67
CA TRP A 48 -2.72 -9.65 -5.03
C TRP A 48 -1.39 -9.60 -4.30
N ALA A 49 -1.27 -10.37 -3.23
CA ALA A 49 -0.04 -10.53 -2.49
C ALA A 49 0.09 -11.96 -1.98
N THR A 50 1.32 -12.40 -1.79
CA THR A 50 1.64 -13.65 -1.09
C THR A 50 2.40 -13.32 0.16
N SER A 51 2.50 -14.27 1.08
CA SER A 51 3.26 -14.07 2.31
C SER A 51 4.08 -15.31 2.65
N LYS A 52 5.17 -15.09 3.36
CA LYS A 52 5.93 -16.16 3.99
C LYS A 52 6.63 -15.64 5.24
N TRP A 53 6.94 -16.56 6.15
CA TRP A 53 7.66 -16.22 7.35
C TRP A 53 9.14 -16.01 7.07
N GLY A 54 9.74 -15.05 7.76
CA GLY A 54 11.15 -14.76 7.71
C GLY A 54 11.63 -14.18 9.02
N VAL A 55 12.85 -13.69 9.04
CA VAL A 55 13.45 -13.06 10.22
C VAL A 55 13.67 -11.58 9.91
N SER A 56 13.16 -10.71 10.79
CA SER A 56 13.34 -9.27 10.63
C SER A 56 14.77 -8.85 10.98
N PRO A 57 15.19 -7.62 10.63
CA PRO A 57 16.52 -7.12 11.01
C PRO A 57 16.78 -7.14 12.51
N THR A 58 15.74 -7.11 13.33
CA THR A 58 15.86 -7.19 14.80
C THR A 58 15.91 -8.62 15.32
N GLY A 59 15.95 -9.62 14.42
CA GLY A 59 16.02 -11.03 14.81
C GLY A 59 14.68 -11.64 15.17
N ARG A 60 13.57 -10.95 14.96
CA ARG A 60 12.24 -11.45 15.28
C ARG A 60 11.60 -12.11 14.07
N LYS A 61 10.81 -13.15 14.33
CA LYS A 61 10.01 -13.80 13.30
C LYS A 61 8.95 -12.81 12.79
N ALA A 62 8.89 -12.66 11.46
CA ALA A 62 7.97 -11.72 10.84
C ALA A 62 7.42 -12.31 9.54
N ARG A 63 6.21 -11.92 9.19
CA ARG A 63 5.57 -12.33 7.96
C ARG A 63 5.88 -11.28 6.88
N TYR A 64 6.51 -11.74 5.80
CA TYR A 64 6.87 -10.88 4.67
C TYR A 64 5.86 -11.04 3.56
N TYR A 65 5.43 -9.92 3.01
CA TYR A 65 4.43 -9.87 1.93
C TYR A 65 5.09 -9.45 0.64
N THR A 66 4.69 -10.06 -0.45
CA THR A 66 5.21 -9.80 -1.79
C THR A 66 4.05 -9.58 -2.74
N ILE A 67 4.11 -8.53 -3.55
CA ILE A 67 3.07 -8.26 -4.55
C ILE A 67 3.15 -9.30 -5.68
N THR A 68 1.99 -9.73 -6.16
CA THR A 68 1.89 -10.65 -7.31
C THR A 68 1.72 -9.86 -8.61
N ALA A 69 1.84 -10.55 -9.75
CA ALA A 69 1.53 -9.93 -11.05
C ALA A 69 0.09 -9.43 -11.09
N SER A 70 -0.85 -10.18 -10.51
CA SER A 70 -2.24 -9.76 -10.37
C SER A 70 -2.36 -8.52 -9.50
N GLY A 71 -1.59 -8.45 -8.40
CA GLY A 71 -1.55 -7.29 -7.53
C GLY A 71 -1.03 -6.04 -8.24
N LYS A 72 -0.03 -6.18 -9.10
CA LYS A 72 0.49 -5.06 -9.90
C LYS A 72 -0.57 -4.53 -10.87
N ARG A 73 -1.32 -5.42 -11.51
CA ARG A 73 -2.42 -5.00 -12.38
C ARG A 73 -3.51 -4.27 -11.60
N GLN A 74 -3.86 -4.81 -10.44
CA GLN A 74 -4.85 -4.18 -9.56
C GLN A 74 -4.39 -2.79 -9.11
N LEU A 75 -3.13 -2.65 -8.74
CA LEU A 75 -2.55 -1.36 -8.36
C LEU A 75 -2.68 -0.34 -9.48
N GLY A 76 -2.37 -0.75 -10.72
CA GLY A 76 -2.51 0.14 -11.88
C GLY A 76 -3.92 0.65 -12.05
N GLN A 77 -4.93 -0.22 -11.87
CA GLN A 77 -6.34 0.16 -11.95
C GLN A 77 -6.72 1.11 -10.82
N GLU A 78 -6.27 0.85 -9.60
CA GLU A 78 -6.57 1.71 -8.45
C GLU A 78 -5.94 3.10 -8.60
N LEU A 79 -4.72 3.17 -9.11
CA LEU A 79 -4.05 4.45 -9.33
C LEU A 79 -4.74 5.27 -10.42
N ALA A 80 -5.16 4.63 -11.51
CA ALA A 80 -5.89 5.31 -12.57
C ALA A 80 -7.22 5.86 -12.07
N HIS A 81 -7.94 5.08 -11.27
CA HIS A 81 -9.19 5.53 -10.66
C HIS A 81 -8.97 6.68 -9.70
N PHE A 82 -7.94 6.59 -8.87
CA PHE A 82 -7.56 7.64 -7.93
C PHE A 82 -7.30 8.96 -8.67
N ASP A 83 -6.52 8.91 -9.74
CA ASP A 83 -6.21 10.11 -10.53
C ASP A 83 -7.47 10.74 -11.11
N THR A 84 -8.39 9.92 -11.61
CA THR A 84 -9.69 10.39 -12.13
C THR A 84 -10.50 11.10 -11.04
N VAL A 85 -10.57 10.51 -9.86
CA VAL A 85 -11.34 11.05 -8.73
C VAL A 85 -10.72 12.35 -8.23
N VAL A 86 -9.40 12.40 -8.11
CA VAL A 86 -8.70 13.61 -7.67
C VAL A 86 -8.95 14.78 -8.62
N LEU A 87 -8.89 14.52 -9.93
CA LEU A 87 -9.18 15.55 -10.93
C LEU A 87 -10.62 16.04 -10.83
N ALA A 88 -11.56 15.14 -10.66
CA ALA A 88 -12.97 15.49 -10.53
C ALA A 88 -13.21 16.36 -9.28
N ILE A 89 -12.60 15.98 -8.16
CA ILE A 89 -12.69 16.76 -6.92
C ILE A 89 -12.09 18.15 -7.10
N ALA A 90 -10.92 18.23 -7.74
CA ALA A 90 -10.26 19.51 -7.99
C ALA A 90 -11.14 20.44 -8.82
N ARG A 91 -11.83 19.91 -9.82
CA ARG A 91 -12.78 20.70 -10.63
C ARG A 91 -13.94 21.24 -9.80
N VAL A 92 -14.53 20.38 -8.96
CA VAL A 92 -15.64 20.80 -8.08
C VAL A 92 -15.18 21.88 -7.11
N LEU A 93 -13.96 21.78 -6.59
CA LEU A 93 -13.40 22.77 -5.67
C LEU A 93 -12.87 24.03 -6.37
N GLY A 94 -12.92 24.09 -7.70
CA GLY A 94 -12.36 25.21 -8.44
C GLY A 94 -10.84 25.23 -8.50
N ARG A 95 -10.18 24.11 -8.23
CA ARG A 95 -8.73 23.95 -8.30
C ARG A 95 -8.40 23.23 -9.61
N ALA A 96 -8.72 23.88 -10.72
CA ALA A 96 -8.77 23.23 -12.03
C ALA A 96 -7.41 22.79 -12.57
N GLU A 97 -6.34 23.33 -12.02
CA GLU A 97 -5.02 23.08 -12.58
C GLU A 97 -4.40 21.86 -11.92
N ALA A 98 -4.92 20.72 -12.28
CA ALA A 98 -4.20 19.51 -11.99
C ALA A 98 -2.97 19.47 -12.87
N PRO A 99 -1.80 19.29 -12.32
CA PRO A 99 -0.59 19.12 -13.09
C PRO A 99 -0.64 17.88 -13.96
#